data_925dff9e321d21c03d78f94e5f3cf66c
#
_entry.id   925dff9e321d21c03d78f94e5f3cf66c
#
_cell.length_a   1.000
_cell.length_b   1.000
_cell.length_c   1.000
_cell.angle_alpha   90.00
_cell.angle_beta   90.00
_cell.angle_gamma   90.00
#
_symmetry.space_group_name_H-M   'P 1'
#
loop_
_entity.id
_entity.type
_entity.pdbx_description
1 polymer ?
#
loop_
_entity_poly.entity_id
_entity_poly.type
_entity_poly.pdbx_seq_one_letter_code
_entity_poly.pdbx_strand_id
1 'polypeptide(L)'
;MPDLRESSDRELMAAHVAGDSQSFGELVSRHRDRLWAVALRTTSDPEEASDALQDALISAFRRADQYRGEAAVTTWLHRIVVNACLDRLRRKSVRPTTTLPDHHENNDREIIEPRDAIAERENWIEISAALADLPRDQREAIILVDVQGYSVDEAAKELNCPTGTIKSRCSRGRSKLAESLGHLRNQDEGEIVTAIEPDRTSNPTDARKEE
;
A
#
# COMPACT_ATOMS: atom_id res chain seq x y z
N MET A 1 -11.18 -24.60 21.16
CA MET A 1 -10.16 -23.96 20.31
C MET A 1 -10.42 -22.47 20.35
N PRO A 2 -9.42 -21.61 20.53
CA PRO A 2 -9.65 -20.16 20.42
C PRO A 2 -10.19 -19.85 19.02
N ASP A 3 -11.13 -18.92 18.93
CA ASP A 3 -11.66 -18.48 17.64
C ASP A 3 -10.53 -17.78 16.88
N LEU A 4 -10.08 -18.34 15.77
CA LEU A 4 -9.01 -17.78 14.96
C LEU A 4 -9.31 -16.35 14.51
N ARG A 5 -10.61 -16.01 14.41
CA ARG A 5 -11.06 -14.65 14.01
C ARG A 5 -10.82 -13.59 15.09
N GLU A 6 -10.75 -13.97 16.35
CA GLU A 6 -10.48 -13.09 17.48
C GLU A 6 -8.98 -12.98 17.80
N SER A 7 -8.18 -13.93 17.29
CA SER A 7 -6.73 -13.93 17.51
C SER A 7 -6.03 -12.77 16.78
N SER A 8 -5.03 -12.18 17.41
CA SER A 8 -4.18 -11.19 16.76
C SER A 8 -3.30 -11.81 15.67
N ASP A 9 -2.83 -11.03 14.72
CA ASP A 9 -1.94 -11.50 13.66
C ASP A 9 -0.67 -12.16 14.20
N ARG A 10 -0.17 -11.68 15.35
CA ARG A 10 1.01 -12.24 16.02
C ARG A 10 0.71 -13.61 16.62
N GLU A 11 -0.46 -13.80 17.19
CA GLU A 11 -0.90 -15.10 17.71
C GLU A 11 -1.14 -16.10 16.59
N LEU A 12 -1.75 -15.65 15.47
CA LEU A 12 -1.93 -16.49 14.28
C LEU A 12 -0.58 -16.92 13.70
N MET A 13 0.39 -16.03 13.63
CA MET A 13 1.74 -16.36 13.17
C MET A 13 2.43 -17.37 14.10
N ALA A 14 2.32 -17.17 15.42
CA ALA A 14 2.89 -18.08 16.41
C ALA A 14 2.22 -19.47 16.36
N ALA A 15 0.89 -19.52 16.22
CA ALA A 15 0.14 -20.77 16.08
C ALA A 15 0.54 -21.53 14.81
N HIS A 16 0.72 -20.81 13.69
CA HIS A 16 1.22 -21.43 12.45
C HIS A 16 2.61 -22.05 12.63
N VAL A 17 3.54 -21.31 13.25
CA VAL A 17 4.88 -21.84 13.55
C VAL A 17 4.82 -23.05 14.50
N ALA A 18 3.83 -23.09 15.40
CA ALA A 18 3.57 -24.25 16.27
C ALA A 18 2.88 -25.43 15.56
N GLY A 19 2.56 -25.31 14.26
CA GLY A 19 2.01 -26.40 13.44
C GLY A 19 0.52 -26.30 13.12
N ASP A 20 -0.17 -25.22 13.52
CA ASP A 20 -1.56 -24.98 13.10
C ASP A 20 -1.62 -24.44 11.68
N SER A 21 -2.01 -25.31 10.74
CA SER A 21 -2.10 -24.96 9.32
C SER A 21 -3.23 -23.97 8.99
N GLN A 22 -4.25 -23.84 9.84
CA GLN A 22 -5.40 -22.95 9.60
C GLN A 22 -5.09 -21.50 9.96
N SER A 23 -4.21 -21.26 10.92
CA SER A 23 -3.83 -19.93 11.37
C SER A 23 -3.20 -19.07 10.27
N PHE A 24 -2.37 -19.65 9.40
CA PHE A 24 -1.82 -18.91 8.27
C PHE A 24 -2.88 -18.57 7.21
N GLY A 25 -3.84 -19.48 7.00
CA GLY A 25 -4.97 -19.24 6.10
C GLY A 25 -5.83 -18.05 6.55
N GLU A 26 -6.11 -17.94 7.86
CA GLU A 26 -6.82 -16.80 8.44
C GLU A 26 -6.02 -15.50 8.28
N LEU A 27 -4.71 -15.54 8.56
CA LEU A 27 -3.84 -14.38 8.38
C LEU A 27 -3.84 -13.88 6.93
N VAL A 28 -3.74 -14.78 5.96
CA VAL A 28 -3.81 -14.45 4.53
C VAL A 28 -5.18 -13.87 4.18
N SER A 29 -6.27 -14.47 4.67
CA SER A 29 -7.63 -14.00 4.41
C SER A 29 -7.84 -12.55 4.84
N ARG A 30 -7.33 -12.16 6.01
CA ARG A 30 -7.42 -10.78 6.54
C ARG A 30 -6.68 -9.75 5.72
N HIS A 31 -5.55 -10.14 5.15
CA HIS A 31 -4.64 -9.19 4.50
C HIS A 31 -4.61 -9.31 2.98
N ARG A 32 -5.37 -10.25 2.40
CA ARG A 32 -5.32 -10.59 0.98
C ARG A 32 -5.49 -9.38 0.07
N ASP A 33 -6.52 -8.59 0.29
CA ASP A 33 -6.85 -7.46 -0.59
C ASP A 33 -5.77 -6.38 -0.53
N ARG A 34 -5.25 -6.12 0.68
CA ARG A 34 -4.15 -5.19 0.88
C ARG A 34 -2.84 -5.68 0.24
N LEU A 35 -2.53 -6.97 0.37
CA LEU A 35 -1.34 -7.57 -0.24
C LEU A 35 -1.46 -7.60 -1.77
N TRP A 36 -2.65 -7.89 -2.29
CA TRP A 36 -2.96 -7.78 -3.71
C TRP A 36 -2.74 -6.37 -4.24
N ALA A 37 -3.28 -5.38 -3.53
CA ALA A 37 -3.11 -3.98 -3.86
C ALA A 37 -1.63 -3.56 -3.93
N VAL A 38 -0.80 -4.05 -3.01
CA VAL A 38 0.66 -3.83 -3.02
C VAL A 38 1.32 -4.49 -4.23
N ALA A 39 0.98 -5.75 -4.52
CA ALA A 39 1.53 -6.47 -5.67
C ALA A 39 1.20 -5.76 -6.98
N LEU A 40 -0.07 -5.37 -7.18
CA LEU A 40 -0.52 -4.69 -8.38
C LEU A 40 0.16 -3.32 -8.58
N ARG A 41 0.31 -2.54 -7.51
CA ARG A 41 1.06 -1.27 -7.56
C ARG A 41 2.53 -1.45 -7.94
N THR A 42 3.13 -2.53 -7.48
CA THR A 42 4.56 -2.78 -7.72
C THR A 42 4.82 -3.26 -9.14
N THR A 43 3.98 -4.16 -9.66
CA THR A 43 4.15 -4.78 -10.98
C THR A 43 3.49 -3.98 -12.09
N SER A 44 2.37 -3.27 -11.82
CA SER A 44 1.50 -2.60 -12.77
C SER A 44 0.90 -3.55 -13.84
N ASP A 45 0.84 -4.85 -13.53
CA ASP A 45 0.39 -5.92 -14.41
C ASP A 45 -0.33 -6.97 -13.54
N PRO A 46 -1.63 -7.23 -13.76
CA PRO A 46 -2.41 -8.14 -12.92
C PRO A 46 -1.90 -9.60 -12.93
N GLU A 47 -1.40 -10.10 -14.06
CA GLU A 47 -0.83 -11.45 -14.13
C GLU A 47 0.45 -11.55 -13.30
N GLU A 48 1.38 -10.62 -13.50
CA GLU A 48 2.60 -10.55 -12.72
C GLU A 48 2.33 -10.33 -11.23
N ALA A 49 1.30 -9.53 -10.89
CA ALA A 49 0.87 -9.33 -9.50
C ALA A 49 0.34 -10.62 -8.87
N SER A 50 -0.49 -11.38 -9.60
CA SER A 50 -1.06 -12.64 -9.15
C SER A 50 0.04 -13.66 -8.84
N ASP A 51 0.94 -13.84 -9.78
CA ASP A 51 2.03 -14.79 -9.65
C ASP A 51 3.03 -14.38 -8.55
N ALA A 52 3.37 -13.07 -8.48
CA ALA A 52 4.24 -12.55 -7.43
C ALA A 52 3.61 -12.73 -6.04
N LEU A 53 2.31 -12.47 -5.90
CA LEU A 53 1.59 -12.65 -4.65
C LEU A 53 1.57 -14.13 -4.23
N GLN A 54 1.33 -15.05 -5.17
CA GLN A 54 1.38 -16.48 -4.89
C GLN A 54 2.77 -16.92 -4.42
N ASP A 55 3.82 -16.54 -5.14
CA ASP A 55 5.21 -16.84 -4.75
C ASP A 55 5.54 -16.27 -3.36
N ALA A 56 5.10 -15.03 -3.10
CA ALA A 56 5.28 -14.35 -1.83
C ALA A 56 4.60 -15.08 -0.67
N LEU A 57 3.34 -15.51 -0.84
CA LEU A 57 2.59 -16.22 0.19
C LEU A 57 3.19 -17.60 0.49
N ILE A 58 3.66 -18.32 -0.54
CA ILE A 58 4.39 -19.59 -0.36
C ILE A 58 5.69 -19.34 0.40
N SER A 59 6.42 -18.28 0.07
CA SER A 59 7.65 -17.90 0.76
C SER A 59 7.38 -17.51 2.22
N ALA A 60 6.33 -16.74 2.48
CA ALA A 60 5.91 -16.33 3.82
C ALA A 60 5.53 -17.54 4.68
N PHE A 61 4.74 -18.46 4.13
CA PHE A 61 4.36 -19.71 4.80
C PHE A 61 5.58 -20.51 5.25
N ARG A 62 6.57 -20.67 4.36
CA ARG A 62 7.78 -21.45 4.63
C ARG A 62 8.76 -20.78 5.58
N ARG A 63 8.73 -19.44 5.68
CA ARG A 63 9.67 -18.62 6.47
C ARG A 63 9.02 -18.00 7.71
N ALA A 64 7.84 -18.45 8.09
CA ALA A 64 7.12 -17.91 9.25
C ALA A 64 7.94 -18.03 10.55
N ASP A 65 8.77 -19.07 10.67
CA ASP A 65 9.72 -19.29 11.76
C ASP A 65 10.82 -18.23 11.84
N GLN A 66 11.10 -17.52 10.75
CA GLN A 66 12.09 -16.43 10.70
C GLN A 66 11.49 -15.07 11.14
N TYR A 67 10.18 -15.00 11.36
CA TYR A 67 9.54 -13.79 11.86
C TYR A 67 9.92 -13.52 13.32
N ARG A 68 10.73 -12.48 13.56
CA ARG A 68 11.28 -12.14 14.89
C ARG A 68 10.38 -11.24 15.73
N GLY A 69 9.26 -10.75 15.18
CA GLY A 69 8.36 -9.84 15.90
C GLY A 69 8.87 -8.41 16.05
N GLU A 70 9.94 -8.01 15.36
CA GLU A 70 10.51 -6.66 15.37
C GLU A 70 9.64 -5.63 14.66
N ALA A 71 8.84 -6.09 13.69
CA ALA A 71 7.84 -5.29 12.98
C ALA A 71 6.47 -5.95 13.09
N ALA A 72 5.39 -5.24 12.72
CA ALA A 72 4.07 -5.85 12.59
C ALA A 72 4.10 -6.97 11.52
N VAL A 73 3.28 -8.01 11.73
CA VAL A 73 3.16 -9.14 10.77
C VAL A 73 2.80 -8.63 9.37
N THR A 74 1.92 -7.63 9.29
CA THR A 74 1.54 -6.98 8.03
C THR A 74 2.73 -6.36 7.31
N THR A 75 3.61 -5.67 8.03
CA THR A 75 4.83 -5.07 7.47
C THR A 75 5.77 -6.14 6.95
N TRP A 76 5.92 -7.24 7.68
CA TRP A 76 6.74 -8.37 7.26
C TRP A 76 6.19 -9.04 5.99
N LEU A 77 4.86 -9.28 5.92
CA LEU A 77 4.20 -9.81 4.72
C LEU A 77 4.37 -8.88 3.51
N HIS A 78 4.19 -7.56 3.71
CA HIS A 78 4.38 -6.57 2.65
C HIS A 78 5.79 -6.63 2.07
N ARG A 79 6.83 -6.71 2.92
CA ARG A 79 8.22 -6.84 2.47
C ARG A 79 8.43 -8.06 1.58
N ILE A 80 7.84 -9.20 1.96
CA ILE A 80 7.95 -10.43 1.16
C ILE A 80 7.25 -10.26 -0.20
N VAL A 81 6.04 -9.66 -0.23
CA VAL A 81 5.30 -9.42 -1.47
C VAL A 81 6.07 -8.49 -2.42
N VAL A 82 6.57 -7.36 -1.90
CA VAL A 82 7.33 -6.43 -2.74
C VAL A 82 8.60 -7.07 -3.28
N ASN A 83 9.33 -7.81 -2.47
CA ASN A 83 10.55 -8.48 -2.93
C ASN A 83 10.24 -9.50 -4.03
N ALA A 84 9.16 -10.28 -3.90
CA ALA A 84 8.72 -11.20 -4.95
C ALA A 84 8.37 -10.46 -6.25
N CYS A 85 7.64 -9.33 -6.16
CA CYS A 85 7.32 -8.48 -7.31
C CYS A 85 8.59 -7.94 -8.00
N LEU A 86 9.52 -7.39 -7.23
CA LEU A 86 10.76 -6.84 -7.76
C LEU A 86 11.62 -7.92 -8.43
N ASP A 87 11.68 -9.11 -7.84
CA ASP A 87 12.40 -10.25 -8.42
C ASP A 87 11.79 -10.69 -9.76
N ARG A 88 10.45 -10.70 -9.87
CA ARG A 88 9.78 -10.99 -11.15
C ARG A 88 10.09 -9.93 -12.20
N LEU A 89 9.98 -8.66 -11.84
CA LEU A 89 10.30 -7.55 -12.75
C LEU A 89 11.76 -7.62 -13.23
N ARG A 90 12.70 -7.96 -12.34
CA ARG A 90 14.11 -8.17 -12.70
C ARG A 90 14.27 -9.32 -13.69
N ARG A 91 13.61 -10.47 -13.45
CA ARG A 91 13.66 -11.63 -14.38
C ARG A 91 13.06 -11.29 -15.75
N LYS A 92 11.94 -10.57 -15.80
CA LYS A 92 11.28 -10.13 -17.04
C LYS A 92 12.20 -9.20 -17.85
N SER A 93 12.93 -8.31 -17.19
CA SER A 93 13.85 -7.38 -17.87
C SER A 93 15.08 -8.06 -18.47
N VAL A 94 15.51 -9.20 -17.92
CA VAL A 94 16.66 -9.98 -18.43
C VAL A 94 16.24 -10.89 -19.59
N ARG A 95 14.95 -11.23 -19.70
CA ARG A 95 14.37 -11.98 -20.82
C ARG A 95 13.35 -11.10 -21.54
N PRO A 96 13.73 -10.31 -22.56
CA PRO A 96 12.77 -9.59 -23.37
C PRO A 96 11.96 -10.61 -24.18
N THR A 97 10.83 -11.04 -23.63
CA THR A 97 9.83 -11.79 -24.38
C THR A 97 9.00 -10.76 -25.13
N THR A 98 9.05 -10.80 -26.43
CA THR A 98 8.15 -10.09 -27.34
C THR A 98 6.75 -10.66 -27.12
N THR A 99 5.98 -10.04 -26.25
CA THR A 99 4.53 -10.33 -26.11
C THR A 99 3.81 -9.04 -26.42
N LEU A 100 2.94 -9.08 -27.45
CA LEU A 100 1.97 -8.03 -27.75
C LEU A 100 1.12 -7.75 -26.51
N PRO A 101 0.68 -6.49 -26.30
CA PRO A 101 -0.24 -6.16 -25.22
C PRO A 101 -1.61 -6.76 -25.53
N ASP A 102 -1.93 -7.88 -24.91
CA ASP A 102 -3.29 -8.35 -24.83
C ASP A 102 -4.04 -7.53 -23.77
N HIS A 103 -5.02 -6.78 -24.23
CA HIS A 103 -6.02 -6.14 -23.40
C HIS A 103 -6.88 -7.24 -22.77
N HIS A 104 -6.62 -7.62 -21.53
CA HIS A 104 -7.52 -8.48 -20.78
C HIS A 104 -8.60 -7.63 -20.10
N GLU A 105 -9.83 -7.95 -20.49
CA GLU A 105 -11.08 -7.46 -19.94
C GLU A 105 -11.12 -7.69 -18.41
N ASN A 106 -11.52 -6.65 -17.70
CA ASN A 106 -11.83 -6.68 -16.28
C ASN A 106 -12.84 -7.79 -15.96
N ASN A 107 -12.44 -8.75 -15.18
CA ASN A 107 -13.37 -9.70 -14.58
C ASN A 107 -13.93 -9.06 -13.28
N ASP A 108 -15.04 -8.32 -13.47
CA ASP A 108 -15.81 -7.71 -12.40
C ASP A 108 -16.34 -8.79 -11.43
N ARG A 109 -15.69 -8.96 -10.30
CA ARG A 109 -16.34 -9.51 -9.13
C ARG A 109 -16.94 -8.36 -8.34
N GLU A 110 -18.23 -8.23 -8.50
CA GLU A 110 -19.10 -7.30 -7.78
C GLU A 110 -18.97 -7.55 -6.26
N ILE A 111 -18.21 -6.69 -5.58
CA ILE A 111 -18.21 -6.61 -4.12
C ILE A 111 -19.03 -5.37 -3.80
N ILE A 112 -20.14 -5.54 -3.09
CA ILE A 112 -20.99 -4.47 -2.60
C ILE A 112 -20.20 -3.73 -1.50
N GLU A 113 -19.74 -2.51 -1.79
CA GLU A 113 -18.96 -1.70 -0.87
C GLU A 113 -19.67 -0.37 -0.52
N PRO A 114 -19.47 0.17 0.72
CA PRO A 114 -19.97 1.49 1.13
C PRO A 114 -19.39 2.62 0.25
N ARG A 115 -20.07 3.77 0.20
CA ARG A 115 -19.71 4.92 -0.65
C ARG A 115 -18.27 5.43 -0.52
N ASP A 116 -17.66 5.28 0.66
CA ASP A 116 -16.25 5.67 0.90
C ASP A 116 -15.26 4.79 0.14
N ALA A 117 -15.58 3.52 -0.08
CA ALA A 117 -14.73 2.58 -0.81
C ALA A 117 -14.63 2.91 -2.31
N ILE A 118 -15.58 3.61 -2.90
CA ILE A 118 -15.53 4.01 -4.31
C ILE A 118 -14.49 5.13 -4.50
N ALA A 119 -14.52 6.15 -3.67
CA ALA A 119 -13.54 7.26 -3.71
C ALA A 119 -12.11 6.77 -3.41
N GLU A 120 -11.95 5.87 -2.42
CA GLU A 120 -10.68 5.21 -2.15
C GLU A 120 -10.19 4.38 -3.33
N ARG A 121 -11.10 3.71 -4.05
CA ARG A 121 -10.77 2.90 -5.23
C ARG A 121 -10.36 3.77 -6.42
N GLU A 122 -11.02 4.90 -6.65
CA GLU A 122 -10.65 5.86 -7.70
C GLU A 122 -9.29 6.48 -7.42
N ASN A 123 -9.05 6.98 -6.22
CA ASN A 123 -7.75 7.49 -5.77
C ASN A 123 -6.66 6.42 -5.90
N TRP A 124 -7.02 5.16 -5.61
CA TRP A 124 -6.09 4.04 -5.73
C TRP A 124 -5.69 3.75 -7.18
N ILE A 125 -6.64 3.82 -8.13
CA ILE A 125 -6.38 3.63 -9.57
C ILE A 125 -5.44 4.73 -10.07
N GLU A 126 -5.68 5.99 -9.69
CA GLU A 126 -4.84 7.12 -10.08
C GLU A 126 -3.41 7.03 -9.51
N ILE A 127 -3.28 6.69 -8.23
CA ILE A 127 -1.98 6.49 -7.59
C ILE A 127 -1.22 5.34 -8.28
N SER A 128 -1.91 4.27 -8.63
CA SER A 128 -1.31 3.12 -9.31
C SER A 128 -0.84 3.47 -10.71
N ALA A 129 -1.63 4.25 -11.46
CA ALA A 129 -1.27 4.76 -12.78
C ALA A 129 -0.06 5.70 -12.69
N ALA A 130 -0.07 6.67 -11.77
CA ALA A 130 1.04 7.59 -11.56
C ALA A 130 2.34 6.86 -11.17
N LEU A 131 2.26 5.80 -10.37
CA LEU A 131 3.42 4.97 -10.05
C LEU A 131 3.90 4.17 -11.27
N ALA A 132 2.97 3.69 -12.13
CA ALA A 132 3.32 2.98 -13.35
C ALA A 132 4.06 3.86 -14.36
N ASP A 133 3.75 5.16 -14.41
CA ASP A 133 4.38 6.14 -15.29
C ASP A 133 5.80 6.55 -14.82
N LEU A 134 6.18 6.22 -13.60
CA LEU A 134 7.54 6.45 -13.15
C LEU A 134 8.54 5.53 -13.86
N PRO A 135 9.75 6.02 -14.19
CA PRO A 135 10.85 5.15 -14.53
C PRO A 135 11.04 4.06 -13.47
N ARG A 136 11.29 2.84 -13.92
CA ARG A 136 11.37 1.66 -13.07
C ARG A 136 12.21 1.86 -11.81
N ASP A 137 13.39 2.44 -11.95
CA ASP A 137 14.33 2.65 -10.86
C ASP A 137 13.83 3.67 -9.81
N GLN A 138 13.03 4.66 -10.23
CA GLN A 138 12.40 5.63 -9.33
C GLN A 138 11.21 4.97 -8.62
N ARG A 139 10.39 4.20 -9.33
CA ARG A 139 9.26 3.46 -8.78
C ARG A 139 9.72 2.45 -7.71
N GLU A 140 10.74 1.64 -8.01
CA GLU A 140 11.30 0.68 -7.05
C GLU A 140 11.77 1.38 -5.76
N ALA A 141 12.47 2.51 -5.87
CA ALA A 141 12.94 3.26 -4.72
C ALA A 141 11.79 3.86 -3.89
N ILE A 142 10.76 4.45 -4.54
CA ILE A 142 9.56 4.99 -3.89
C ILE A 142 8.79 3.87 -3.17
N ILE A 143 8.59 2.72 -3.82
CA ILE A 143 7.86 1.61 -3.20
C ILE A 143 8.59 1.10 -1.97
N LEU A 144 9.91 0.92 -2.01
CA LEU A 144 10.66 0.47 -0.85
C LEU A 144 10.64 1.49 0.29
N VAL A 145 10.93 2.76 0.00
CA VAL A 145 11.10 3.77 1.05
C VAL A 145 9.75 4.31 1.54
N ASP A 146 8.87 4.74 0.62
CA ASP A 146 7.66 5.48 0.98
C ASP A 146 6.46 4.55 1.25
N VAL A 147 6.35 3.43 0.55
CA VAL A 147 5.22 2.50 0.74
C VAL A 147 5.54 1.41 1.76
N GLN A 148 6.77 0.90 1.76
CA GLN A 148 7.18 -0.22 2.61
C GLN A 148 7.90 0.20 3.89
N GLY A 149 8.28 1.49 3.99
CA GLY A 149 8.95 2.02 5.18
C GLY A 149 10.39 1.52 5.38
N TYR A 150 11.05 1.09 4.29
CA TYR A 150 12.47 0.78 4.37
C TYR A 150 13.26 2.06 4.63
N SER A 151 14.30 1.97 5.45
CA SER A 151 15.31 3.03 5.50
C SER A 151 16.05 3.12 4.15
N VAL A 152 16.63 4.28 3.88
CA VAL A 152 17.43 4.49 2.65
C VAL A 152 18.58 3.48 2.54
N ASP A 153 19.16 3.09 3.68
CA ASP A 153 20.26 2.14 3.72
C ASP A 153 19.79 0.70 3.43
N GLU A 154 18.63 0.30 3.92
CA GLU A 154 18.01 -0.99 3.60
C GLU A 154 17.61 -1.05 2.12
N ALA A 155 16.95 0.01 1.60
CA ALA A 155 16.58 0.10 0.20
C ALA A 155 17.81 0.07 -0.74
N ALA A 156 18.93 0.69 -0.32
CA ALA A 156 20.19 0.66 -1.06
C ALA A 156 20.77 -0.76 -1.15
N LYS A 157 20.72 -1.52 -0.07
CA LYS A 157 21.13 -2.93 -0.03
C LYS A 157 20.25 -3.79 -0.93
N GLU A 158 18.91 -3.61 -0.83
CA GLU A 158 17.93 -4.38 -1.59
C GLU A 158 18.06 -4.13 -3.10
N LEU A 159 18.23 -2.86 -3.50
CA LEU A 159 18.39 -2.47 -4.91
C LEU A 159 19.84 -2.52 -5.39
N ASN A 160 20.76 -2.98 -4.55
CA ASN A 160 22.20 -3.10 -4.85
C ASN A 160 22.78 -1.81 -5.49
N CYS A 161 22.52 -0.66 -4.86
CA CYS A 161 23.01 0.62 -5.32
C CYS A 161 23.39 1.54 -4.13
N PRO A 162 24.20 2.60 -4.36
CA PRO A 162 24.58 3.54 -3.31
C PRO A 162 23.37 4.26 -2.70
N THR A 163 23.43 4.59 -1.40
CA THR A 163 22.37 5.32 -0.67
C THR A 163 22.05 6.68 -1.30
N GLY A 164 23.08 7.38 -1.85
CA GLY A 164 22.88 8.61 -2.61
C GLY A 164 22.03 8.42 -3.86
N THR A 165 22.11 7.26 -4.50
CA THR A 165 21.27 6.90 -5.64
C THR A 165 19.83 6.72 -5.22
N ILE A 166 19.56 6.05 -4.08
CA ILE A 166 18.19 5.93 -3.54
C ILE A 166 17.61 7.30 -3.24
N LYS A 167 18.35 8.18 -2.53
CA LYS A 167 17.90 9.54 -2.23
C LYS A 167 17.52 10.32 -3.49
N SER A 168 18.34 10.26 -4.54
CA SER A 168 18.08 10.95 -5.80
C SER A 168 16.91 10.36 -6.60
N ARG A 169 16.73 9.03 -6.57
CA ARG A 169 15.59 8.34 -7.19
C ARG A 169 14.29 8.69 -6.49
N CYS A 170 14.25 8.64 -5.15
CA CYS A 170 13.09 9.03 -4.35
C CYS A 170 12.74 10.51 -4.59
N SER A 171 13.71 11.42 -4.57
CA SER A 171 13.47 12.84 -4.81
C SER A 171 12.82 13.10 -6.17
N ARG A 172 13.37 12.51 -7.24
CA ARG A 172 12.81 12.66 -8.59
C ARG A 172 11.45 11.98 -8.75
N GLY A 173 11.27 10.80 -8.16
CA GLY A 173 9.99 10.10 -8.18
C GLY A 173 8.90 10.87 -7.45
N ARG A 174 9.18 11.41 -6.26
CA ARG A 174 8.24 12.25 -5.50
C ARG A 174 7.85 13.51 -6.25
N SER A 175 8.81 14.19 -6.92
CA SER A 175 8.50 15.37 -7.73
C SER A 175 7.50 15.06 -8.84
N LYS A 176 7.68 13.95 -9.56
CA LYS A 176 6.76 13.51 -10.61
C LYS A 176 5.39 13.11 -10.06
N LEU A 177 5.36 12.37 -8.95
CA LEU A 177 4.10 12.02 -8.29
C LEU A 177 3.36 13.25 -7.77
N ALA A 178 4.06 14.24 -7.22
CA ALA A 178 3.45 15.49 -6.76
C ALA A 178 2.85 16.28 -7.93
N GLU A 179 3.46 16.24 -9.11
CA GLU A 179 2.93 16.86 -10.33
C GLU A 179 1.66 16.12 -10.81
N SER A 180 1.68 14.81 -10.88
CA SER A 180 0.56 13.99 -11.36
C SER A 180 -0.62 13.95 -10.39
N LEU A 181 -0.36 13.89 -9.07
CA LEU A 181 -1.35 13.67 -8.01
C LEU A 181 -1.66 14.93 -7.20
N GLY A 182 -1.19 16.12 -7.65
CA GLY A 182 -1.38 17.37 -6.93
C GLY A 182 -2.83 17.75 -6.68
N HIS A 183 -3.74 17.31 -7.57
CA HIS A 183 -5.18 17.54 -7.44
C HIS A 183 -5.83 16.70 -6.31
N LEU A 184 -5.30 15.51 -5.99
CA LEU A 184 -5.80 14.68 -4.89
C LEU A 184 -5.55 15.32 -3.52
N ARG A 185 -4.44 16.07 -3.37
CA ARG A 185 -4.09 16.73 -2.11
C ARG A 185 -5.05 17.87 -1.75
N ASN A 186 -5.72 18.48 -2.73
CA ASN A 186 -6.63 19.60 -2.53
C ASN A 186 -8.07 19.16 -2.22
N GLN A 187 -8.42 17.88 -2.34
CA GLN A 187 -9.77 17.38 -2.01
C GLN A 187 -9.99 17.27 -0.50
N ASP A 188 -8.96 16.93 0.28
CA ASP A 188 -9.04 16.84 1.74
C ASP A 188 -9.06 18.20 2.45
N GLU A 189 -8.56 19.26 1.83
CA GLU A 189 -8.58 20.62 2.41
C GLU A 189 -9.90 21.38 2.16
N GLY A 190 -10.79 20.87 1.29
CA GLY A 190 -12.04 21.52 0.90
C GLY A 190 -13.22 21.27 1.83
N GLU A 191 -13.17 20.32 2.72
CA GLU A 191 -14.32 19.89 3.56
C GLU A 191 -14.30 20.42 5.00
N ILE A 192 -13.26 21.14 5.42
CA ILE A 192 -13.11 21.59 6.83
C ILE A 192 -13.54 23.05 7.06
N VAL A 193 -13.95 23.82 6.06
CA VAL A 193 -14.15 25.29 6.21
C VAL A 193 -15.60 25.76 6.14
N THR A 194 -16.63 24.91 6.21
CA THR A 194 -18.04 25.36 6.16
C THR A 194 -18.88 25.00 7.37
N ALA A 195 -18.36 25.05 8.59
CA ALA A 195 -19.19 24.89 9.78
C ALA A 195 -18.72 25.69 11.00
N ILE A 196 -18.46 27.00 10.84
CA ILE A 196 -18.52 27.94 11.96
C ILE A 196 -19.08 29.26 11.42
N GLU A 197 -20.40 29.36 11.29
CA GLU A 197 -21.05 30.67 11.33
C GLU A 197 -21.01 31.17 12.78
N PRO A 198 -20.49 32.38 13.04
CA PRO A 198 -20.68 32.99 14.35
C PRO A 198 -22.14 33.49 14.46
N ASP A 199 -22.86 32.89 15.36
CA ASP A 199 -24.19 33.34 15.82
C ASP A 199 -24.13 34.83 16.22
N ARG A 200 -24.67 35.69 15.36
CA ARG A 200 -24.97 37.08 15.62
C ARG A 200 -26.41 37.19 16.08
N THR A 201 -26.67 36.89 17.32
CA THR A 201 -27.88 37.43 17.98
C THR A 201 -27.68 37.40 19.48
N SER A 202 -27.39 38.55 20.03
CA SER A 202 -28.16 39.15 21.09
C SER A 202 -27.44 40.35 21.67
N ASN A 203 -27.85 41.48 21.17
CA ASN A 203 -27.86 42.73 21.93
C ASN A 203 -29.15 42.76 22.75
N PRO A 204 -29.13 43.09 24.00
CA PRO A 204 -30.13 44.00 24.52
C PRO A 204 -29.52 45.19 25.25
N THR A 205 -29.73 46.26 24.62
CA THR A 205 -30.11 47.59 25.16
C THR A 205 -30.67 47.55 26.56
N ASP A 206 -30.27 48.57 27.29
CA ASP A 206 -31.10 49.38 28.15
C ASP A 206 -31.04 49.14 29.69
N ALA A 207 -30.64 50.14 30.30
CA ALA A 207 -31.33 50.88 31.35
C ALA A 207 -30.35 51.63 32.24
N ARG A 208 -30.33 52.93 32.01
CA ARG A 208 -30.82 53.98 32.92
C ARG A 208 -30.27 53.99 34.35
N LYS A 209 -29.53 55.11 34.59
CA LYS A 209 -29.88 56.22 35.49
C LYS A 209 -29.60 56.04 36.96
N GLU A 210 -29.01 57.13 37.45
CA GLU A 210 -29.18 57.81 38.77
C GLU A 210 -28.38 57.11 39.90
N GLU A 211 -27.49 57.72 40.54
CA GLU A 211 -27.26 59.06 41.13
C GLU A 211 -25.78 59.30 41.38
#